data_322bd5eb2ac9928cc3d3b839a30c5b02
#
_entry.id   322bd5eb2ac9928cc3d3b839a30c5b02
#
_cell.length_a   1.000
_cell.length_b   1.000
_cell.length_c   1.000
_cell.angle_alpha   90.00
_cell.angle_beta   90.00
_cell.angle_gamma   90.00
#
_symmetry.space_group_name_H-M   'P 1'
#
loop_
_entity.id
_entity.type
_entity.pdbx_description
1 polymer ?
#
loop_
_entity_poly.entity_id
_entity_poly.type
_entity_poly.pdbx_seq_one_letter_code
_entity_poly.pdbx_strand_id
1 'polypeptide(L)'
;MLKYLEFKEAKCKNCYKCLKNCPVKAIKIEDNQAKVIEDRCILCGKCTLICPQNAKKVHSELDGVKELLKNNKVIASIAPSFISNFNISDFETMNVALKEAGFAFAEETARGAKIVTQKYEELLKTKKFKNFITSCCPAVNSLISIYYPDALKYLAPVDSPIIAHAKLLKKENPDCKIVFIGPCIAKKRECRESGIIDAVLTFEELLKLFEEKNIEFREESEESKASWNRARFYPISRGVIKSFDKLNSNYEFIAIDGVTNCIETLEKINELDHVFLELNACEHACVNGPCSLNKSDSSIIANSKVRNYVRSNIKVSKDAKDVDRGIDVSYEHKERPMNVIEPTEEQIKEVLAKTGKYTKADELNCGACGYSSCREKAWAVINGYADVEMCLPYMRERAETMSYEIIQNSPNGIVVVDKSFNITEINAKAKSLLGIHEFRPKESCILDYIKDNEDFIEALTKDKNIYSKKIKIDATNSYVELSITHIEKQNVMFAILKDITDRVCYNQKLNEMKLETIATTDDVIKKQMRVAQEIASLLGETTAETKVALVKLKKMLNENNEGE
;
A
#
# COMPACT_ATOMS: atom_id res chain seq x y z
N MET A 1 -5.78 -9.00 -19.14
CA MET A 1 -4.58 -8.16 -18.95
C MET A 1 -3.57 -8.91 -18.12
N LEU A 2 -2.32 -8.93 -18.54
CA LEU A 2 -1.27 -9.69 -17.86
C LEU A 2 -0.69 -8.82 -16.74
N LYS A 3 -0.94 -9.20 -15.47
CA LYS A 3 -0.44 -8.46 -14.31
C LYS A 3 1.05 -8.78 -14.08
N TYR A 4 1.92 -7.79 -14.25
CA TYR A 4 3.34 -7.91 -13.91
C TYR A 4 3.62 -7.66 -12.42
N LEU A 5 2.67 -7.02 -11.73
CA LEU A 5 2.73 -6.71 -10.31
C LEU A 5 1.46 -7.23 -9.62
N GLU A 6 1.63 -8.01 -8.59
CA GLU A 6 0.57 -8.53 -7.74
C GLU A 6 0.42 -7.69 -6.47
N PHE A 7 -0.81 -7.54 -6.01
CA PHE A 7 -1.15 -6.90 -4.76
C PHE A 7 -1.70 -7.93 -3.78
N LYS A 8 -1.11 -8.02 -2.62
CA LYS A 8 -1.68 -8.74 -1.48
C LYS A 8 -2.54 -7.76 -0.68
N GLU A 9 -3.82 -7.70 -0.98
CA GLU A 9 -4.78 -6.77 -0.39
C GLU A 9 -4.75 -6.80 1.13
N ALA A 10 -4.79 -7.98 1.74
CA ALA A 10 -4.73 -8.17 3.18
C ALA A 10 -3.48 -7.57 3.88
N LYS A 11 -2.42 -7.24 3.12
CA LYS A 11 -1.20 -6.64 3.65
C LYS A 11 -1.11 -5.13 3.48
N CYS A 12 -1.92 -4.53 2.62
CA CYS A 12 -1.89 -3.10 2.39
C CYS A 12 -2.49 -2.35 3.60
N LYS A 13 -1.70 -1.47 4.20
CA LYS A 13 -2.12 -0.60 5.32
C LYS A 13 -2.49 0.81 4.86
N ASN A 14 -2.68 1.04 3.58
CA ASN A 14 -3.01 2.34 2.98
C ASN A 14 -2.10 3.50 3.47
N CYS A 15 -0.80 3.24 3.62
CA CYS A 15 0.17 4.20 4.17
C CYS A 15 0.67 5.24 3.15
N TYR A 16 0.19 5.22 1.92
CA TYR A 16 0.55 6.12 0.80
C TYR A 16 2.03 6.14 0.40
N LYS A 17 2.90 5.33 1.01
CA LYS A 17 4.35 5.38 0.76
C LYS A 17 4.70 5.09 -0.70
N CYS A 18 4.07 4.07 -1.30
CA CYS A 18 4.28 3.72 -2.71
C CYS A 18 3.79 4.80 -3.68
N LEU A 19 2.68 5.47 -3.36
CA LEU A 19 2.10 6.54 -4.16
C LEU A 19 2.97 7.80 -4.13
N LYS A 20 3.41 8.23 -2.94
CA LYS A 20 4.30 9.38 -2.78
C LYS A 20 5.61 9.22 -3.54
N ASN A 21 6.15 8.00 -3.56
CA ASN A 21 7.44 7.70 -4.19
C ASN A 21 7.33 7.21 -5.64
N CYS A 22 6.13 7.16 -6.23
CA CYS A 22 5.98 6.83 -7.64
C CYS A 22 6.38 8.04 -8.50
N PRO A 23 7.46 7.97 -9.27
CA PRO A 23 7.96 9.13 -10.02
C PRO A 23 7.00 9.56 -11.14
N VAL A 24 6.22 8.62 -11.67
CA VAL A 24 5.26 8.85 -12.76
C VAL A 24 3.79 8.84 -12.30
N LYS A 25 3.54 8.89 -10.98
CA LYS A 25 2.19 8.90 -10.39
C LYS A 25 1.25 7.81 -10.93
N ALA A 26 1.80 6.63 -11.19
CA ALA A 26 1.06 5.46 -11.71
C ALA A 26 0.44 4.59 -10.59
N ILE A 27 0.12 5.18 -9.44
CA ILE A 27 -0.54 4.48 -8.32
C ILE A 27 -1.70 5.33 -7.85
N LYS A 28 -2.88 4.72 -7.75
CA LYS A 28 -4.08 5.30 -7.14
C LYS A 28 -4.48 4.52 -5.88
N ILE A 29 -5.28 5.16 -5.04
CA ILE A 29 -5.96 4.49 -3.94
C ILE A 29 -7.41 4.32 -4.33
N GLU A 30 -7.92 3.12 -4.24
CA GLU A 30 -9.29 2.76 -4.55
C GLU A 30 -9.70 1.64 -3.57
N ASP A 31 -10.88 1.76 -2.95
CA ASP A 31 -11.37 0.83 -1.92
C ASP A 31 -10.35 0.62 -0.77
N ASN A 32 -9.72 1.69 -0.31
CA ASN A 32 -8.65 1.65 0.70
C ASN A 32 -7.44 0.77 0.33
N GLN A 33 -7.22 0.53 -0.97
CA GLN A 33 -6.11 -0.27 -1.48
C GLN A 33 -5.31 0.50 -2.54
N ALA A 34 -3.99 0.34 -2.51
CA ALA A 34 -3.14 0.93 -3.52
C ALA A 34 -3.15 0.06 -4.78
N LYS A 35 -3.69 0.57 -5.89
CA LYS A 35 -3.72 -0.09 -7.21
C LYS A 35 -2.75 0.58 -8.18
N VAL A 36 -2.17 -0.19 -9.11
CA VAL A 36 -1.33 0.36 -10.19
C VAL A 36 -2.21 0.75 -11.38
N ILE A 37 -1.94 1.91 -11.92
CA ILE A 37 -2.51 2.37 -13.20
C ILE A 37 -1.59 1.84 -14.31
N GLU A 38 -2.02 0.74 -14.96
CA GLU A 38 -1.16 -0.03 -15.88
C GLU A 38 -0.64 0.81 -17.06
N ASP A 39 -1.51 1.64 -17.65
CA ASP A 39 -1.15 2.46 -18.81
C ASP A 39 -0.14 3.57 -18.49
N ARG A 40 -0.04 3.95 -17.23
CA ARG A 40 0.93 4.92 -16.72
C ARG A 40 2.20 4.27 -16.18
N CYS A 41 2.17 2.99 -15.87
CA CYS A 41 3.25 2.32 -15.16
C CYS A 41 4.43 1.97 -16.09
N ILE A 42 5.61 2.49 -15.78
CA ILE A 42 6.87 2.18 -16.47
C ILE A 42 7.57 0.92 -15.94
N LEU A 43 7.01 0.22 -14.97
CA LEU A 43 7.56 -0.98 -14.32
C LEU A 43 8.97 -0.80 -13.70
N CYS A 44 9.30 0.40 -13.21
CA CYS A 44 10.58 0.65 -12.54
C CYS A 44 10.76 -0.12 -11.22
N GLY A 45 9.71 -0.66 -10.63
CA GLY A 45 9.74 -1.46 -9.41
C GLY A 45 9.94 -0.69 -8.10
N LYS A 46 10.06 0.64 -8.10
CA LYS A 46 10.28 1.44 -6.88
C LYS A 46 9.22 1.19 -5.81
N CYS A 47 7.96 0.94 -6.22
CA CYS A 47 6.85 0.66 -5.30
C CYS A 47 6.99 -0.69 -4.57
N THR A 48 7.67 -1.69 -5.13
CA THR A 48 7.92 -2.98 -4.46
C THR A 48 9.02 -2.84 -3.43
N LEU A 49 10.06 -2.06 -3.72
CA LEU A 49 11.19 -1.83 -2.81
C LEU A 49 10.80 -1.02 -1.57
N ILE A 50 9.92 -0.02 -1.74
CA ILE A 50 9.59 0.93 -0.66
C ILE A 50 8.45 0.48 0.24
N CYS A 51 7.73 -0.60 -0.10
CA CYS A 51 6.57 -1.06 0.64
C CYS A 51 6.98 -1.75 1.95
N PRO A 52 6.75 -1.16 3.15
CA PRO A 52 7.19 -1.75 4.41
C PRO A 52 6.39 -3.00 4.77
N GLN A 53 5.23 -3.20 4.14
CA GLN A 53 4.34 -4.34 4.36
C GLN A 53 4.54 -5.47 3.34
N ASN A 54 5.46 -5.31 2.37
CA ASN A 54 5.61 -6.24 1.25
C ASN A 54 4.28 -6.62 0.58
N ALA A 55 3.36 -5.63 0.52
CA ALA A 55 2.03 -5.81 -0.08
C ALA A 55 2.07 -5.88 -1.61
N LYS A 56 3.18 -5.49 -2.23
CA LYS A 56 3.40 -5.52 -3.68
C LYS A 56 4.46 -6.53 -4.01
N LYS A 57 4.15 -7.44 -4.93
CA LYS A 57 5.06 -8.47 -5.42
C LYS A 57 5.13 -8.44 -6.93
N VAL A 58 6.24 -8.94 -7.46
CA VAL A 58 6.36 -9.21 -8.89
C VAL A 58 5.62 -10.51 -9.20
N HIS A 59 4.84 -10.50 -10.28
CA HIS A 59 4.16 -11.71 -10.73
C HIS A 59 5.17 -12.80 -11.07
N SER A 60 5.00 -13.98 -10.49
CA SER A 60 5.92 -15.09 -10.68
C SER A 60 5.61 -15.87 -11.96
N GLU A 61 6.65 -16.15 -12.74
CA GLU A 61 6.59 -17.04 -13.90
C GLU A 61 7.27 -18.39 -13.62
N LEU A 62 7.64 -18.67 -12.35
CA LEU A 62 8.41 -19.85 -11.97
C LEU A 62 7.71 -21.16 -12.35
N ASP A 63 6.41 -21.29 -12.09
CA ASP A 63 5.68 -22.52 -12.39
C ASP A 63 5.57 -22.77 -13.90
N GLY A 64 5.40 -21.72 -14.71
CA GLY A 64 5.45 -21.81 -16.16
C GLY A 64 6.83 -22.25 -16.67
N VAL A 65 7.91 -21.74 -16.05
CA VAL A 65 9.26 -22.17 -16.41
C VAL A 65 9.51 -23.63 -16.03
N LYS A 66 9.00 -24.10 -14.87
CA LYS A 66 9.09 -25.52 -14.50
C LYS A 66 8.41 -26.45 -15.50
N GLU A 67 7.28 -26.02 -16.07
CA GLU A 67 6.60 -26.74 -17.17
C GLU A 67 7.42 -26.72 -18.46
N LEU A 68 7.97 -25.57 -18.82
CA LEU A 68 8.84 -25.48 -20.00
C LEU A 68 10.04 -26.43 -19.90
N LEU A 69 10.70 -26.47 -18.73
CA LEU A 69 11.87 -27.33 -18.48
C LEU A 69 11.57 -28.81 -18.59
N LYS A 70 10.33 -29.25 -18.30
CA LYS A 70 9.93 -30.66 -18.44
C LYS A 70 9.73 -31.12 -19.89
N ASN A 71 9.23 -30.20 -20.73
CA ASN A 71 8.69 -30.56 -22.04
C ASN A 71 9.52 -30.04 -23.21
N ASN A 72 10.52 -29.19 -22.97
CA ASN A 72 11.25 -28.51 -24.03
C ASN A 72 12.76 -28.46 -23.73
N LYS A 73 13.55 -28.29 -24.79
CA LYS A 73 14.95 -27.86 -24.66
C LYS A 73 14.96 -26.35 -24.38
N VAL A 74 15.30 -25.96 -23.15
CA VAL A 74 15.27 -24.57 -22.71
C VAL A 74 16.68 -24.03 -22.54
N ILE A 75 16.94 -22.86 -23.12
CA ILE A 75 18.20 -22.12 -22.96
C ILE A 75 17.98 -20.96 -22.00
N ALA A 76 18.89 -20.78 -21.04
CA ALA A 76 18.89 -19.64 -20.14
C ALA A 76 19.75 -18.50 -20.71
N SER A 77 19.15 -17.30 -20.86
CA SER A 77 19.89 -16.06 -21.07
C SER A 77 19.99 -15.31 -19.75
N ILE A 78 21.19 -15.26 -19.15
CA ILE A 78 21.34 -14.67 -17.81
C ILE A 78 22.01 -13.30 -17.87
N ALA A 79 21.44 -12.34 -17.14
CA ALA A 79 21.97 -10.99 -17.03
C ALA A 79 23.33 -10.98 -16.29
N PRO A 80 24.35 -10.22 -16.74
CA PRO A 80 25.69 -10.20 -16.13
C PRO A 80 25.71 -9.75 -14.69
N SER A 81 24.62 -9.12 -14.19
CA SER A 81 24.44 -8.79 -12.77
C SER A 81 24.33 -10.00 -11.85
N PHE A 82 24.23 -11.25 -12.37
CA PHE A 82 24.19 -12.47 -11.57
C PHE A 82 25.40 -12.56 -10.63
N ILE A 83 26.60 -12.13 -11.08
CA ILE A 83 27.84 -12.20 -10.32
C ILE A 83 27.80 -11.37 -9.02
N SER A 84 26.97 -10.34 -8.98
CA SER A 84 26.77 -9.54 -7.77
C SER A 84 25.66 -10.07 -6.87
N ASN A 85 24.81 -10.96 -7.35
CA ASN A 85 23.63 -11.46 -6.67
C ASN A 85 23.81 -12.84 -6.03
N PHE A 86 24.66 -13.68 -6.64
CA PHE A 86 24.98 -15.00 -6.14
C PHE A 86 26.42 -15.03 -5.60
N ASN A 87 26.68 -15.91 -4.66
CA ASN A 87 28.03 -16.04 -4.08
C ASN A 87 28.89 -16.97 -4.93
N ILE A 88 29.23 -16.53 -6.13
CA ILE A 88 30.02 -17.25 -7.13
C ILE A 88 31.05 -16.30 -7.77
N SER A 89 32.11 -16.87 -8.34
CA SER A 89 33.24 -16.12 -8.92
C SER A 89 33.20 -16.02 -10.44
N ASP A 90 32.51 -16.94 -11.12
CA ASP A 90 32.54 -17.10 -12.57
C ASP A 90 31.18 -17.54 -13.14
N PHE A 91 31.10 -17.56 -14.46
CA PHE A 91 29.88 -17.95 -15.19
C PHE A 91 29.70 -19.47 -15.26
N GLU A 92 30.76 -20.26 -15.32
CA GLU A 92 30.62 -21.71 -15.50
C GLU A 92 29.97 -22.35 -14.27
N THR A 93 30.32 -21.91 -13.07
CA THR A 93 29.61 -22.26 -11.82
C THR A 93 28.10 -22.06 -11.93
N MET A 94 27.66 -20.93 -12.51
CA MET A 94 26.24 -20.65 -12.75
C MET A 94 25.65 -21.54 -13.85
N ASN A 95 26.39 -21.79 -14.91
CA ASN A 95 25.96 -22.64 -16.03
C ASN A 95 25.72 -24.09 -15.58
N VAL A 96 26.60 -24.63 -14.73
CA VAL A 96 26.43 -25.95 -14.12
C VAL A 96 25.17 -26.02 -13.26
N ALA A 97 24.98 -25.05 -12.36
CA ALA A 97 23.78 -24.98 -11.53
C ALA A 97 22.48 -24.88 -12.37
N LEU A 98 22.51 -24.13 -13.46
CA LEU A 98 21.37 -24.03 -14.38
C LEU A 98 21.12 -25.33 -15.15
N LYS A 99 22.16 -26.06 -15.55
CA LYS A 99 22.01 -27.40 -16.15
C LYS A 99 21.40 -28.38 -15.15
N GLU A 100 21.84 -28.39 -13.91
CA GLU A 100 21.23 -29.18 -12.83
C GLU A 100 19.76 -28.80 -12.59
N ALA A 101 19.43 -27.53 -12.77
CA ALA A 101 18.04 -27.04 -12.71
C ALA A 101 17.17 -27.51 -13.89
N GLY A 102 17.77 -28.09 -14.93
CA GLY A 102 17.09 -28.67 -16.10
C GLY A 102 17.16 -27.80 -17.36
N PHE A 103 17.92 -26.70 -17.37
CA PHE A 103 18.21 -25.98 -18.60
C PHE A 103 19.20 -26.79 -19.46
N ALA A 104 19.07 -26.70 -20.78
CA ALA A 104 19.99 -27.37 -21.71
C ALA A 104 21.41 -26.80 -21.56
N PHE A 105 21.50 -25.48 -21.51
CA PHE A 105 22.69 -24.71 -21.20
C PHE A 105 22.29 -23.26 -20.89
N ALA A 106 23.25 -22.48 -20.39
CA ALA A 106 23.08 -21.05 -20.19
C ALA A 106 24.08 -20.26 -21.02
N GLU A 107 23.71 -19.03 -21.38
CA GLU A 107 24.61 -18.02 -21.94
C GLU A 107 24.43 -16.67 -21.28
N GLU A 108 25.49 -15.89 -21.25
CA GLU A 108 25.43 -14.52 -20.73
C GLU A 108 24.75 -13.58 -21.73
N THR A 109 23.76 -12.83 -21.26
CA THR A 109 23.15 -11.75 -22.07
C THR A 109 24.19 -10.69 -22.52
N ALA A 110 25.38 -10.67 -21.94
CA ALA A 110 26.51 -9.84 -22.35
C ALA A 110 26.89 -10.05 -23.83
N ARG A 111 26.63 -11.25 -24.40
CA ARG A 111 26.82 -11.52 -25.83
C ARG A 111 25.88 -10.64 -26.67
N GLY A 112 24.61 -10.55 -26.33
CA GLY A 112 23.66 -9.65 -26.98
C GLY A 112 23.99 -8.16 -26.73
N ALA A 113 24.50 -7.83 -25.53
CA ALA A 113 24.94 -6.48 -25.22
C ALA A 113 26.11 -6.02 -26.11
N LYS A 114 27.02 -6.92 -26.47
CA LYS A 114 28.10 -6.60 -27.43
C LYS A 114 27.56 -6.25 -28.81
N ILE A 115 26.56 -7.00 -29.30
CA ILE A 115 25.89 -6.71 -30.60
C ILE A 115 25.25 -5.32 -30.56
N VAL A 116 24.52 -5.00 -29.47
CA VAL A 116 23.90 -3.68 -29.31
C VAL A 116 24.95 -2.57 -29.27
N THR A 117 26.08 -2.77 -28.54
CA THR A 117 27.18 -1.80 -28.51
C THR A 117 27.73 -1.54 -29.93
N GLN A 118 27.97 -2.58 -30.68
CA GLN A 118 28.46 -2.44 -32.08
C GLN A 118 27.46 -1.66 -32.94
N LYS A 119 26.16 -1.90 -32.75
CA LYS A 119 25.12 -1.14 -33.48
C LYS A 119 25.08 0.32 -33.06
N TYR A 120 25.28 0.63 -31.77
CA TYR A 120 25.42 2.02 -31.32
C TYR A 120 26.65 2.68 -31.96
N GLU A 121 27.82 2.00 -32.03
CA GLU A 121 29.02 2.51 -32.69
C GLU A 121 28.77 2.81 -34.18
N GLU A 122 28.03 1.95 -34.87
CA GLU A 122 27.63 2.18 -36.27
C GLU A 122 26.76 3.42 -36.42
N LEU A 123 25.72 3.55 -35.56
CA LEU A 123 24.78 4.67 -35.60
C LEU A 123 25.47 6.01 -35.27
N LEU A 124 26.36 6.03 -34.28
CA LEU A 124 27.13 7.24 -33.90
C LEU A 124 28.03 7.73 -35.05
N LYS A 125 28.58 6.82 -35.86
CA LYS A 125 29.36 7.18 -37.07
C LYS A 125 28.52 7.88 -38.14
N THR A 126 27.21 7.64 -38.18
CA THR A 126 26.31 8.27 -39.17
C THR A 126 26.08 9.76 -38.89
N LYS A 127 26.35 10.25 -37.71
CA LYS A 127 26.12 11.65 -37.24
C LYS A 127 24.66 12.14 -37.43
N LYS A 128 23.70 11.22 -37.56
CA LYS A 128 22.29 11.57 -37.81
C LYS A 128 21.55 12.06 -36.55
N PHE A 129 22.06 11.74 -35.36
CA PHE A 129 21.42 12.09 -34.11
C PHE A 129 22.03 13.38 -33.53
N LYS A 130 21.18 14.36 -33.20
CA LYS A 130 21.61 15.52 -32.42
C LYS A 130 22.09 15.08 -31.04
N ASN A 131 21.24 14.33 -30.34
CA ASN A 131 21.52 13.65 -29.06
C ASN A 131 21.21 12.17 -29.23
N PHE A 132 21.84 11.30 -28.44
CA PHE A 132 21.67 9.85 -28.54
C PHE A 132 21.35 9.27 -27.17
N ILE A 133 20.21 8.58 -27.05
CA ILE A 133 19.79 7.90 -25.82
C ILE A 133 19.86 6.39 -26.05
N THR A 134 20.46 5.66 -25.11
CA THR A 134 20.53 4.19 -25.18
C THR A 134 19.17 3.53 -24.97
N SER A 135 18.86 2.45 -25.71
CA SER A 135 17.59 1.71 -25.64
C SER A 135 17.62 0.50 -24.68
N CYS A 136 18.66 0.35 -23.86
CA CYS A 136 18.88 -0.85 -23.04
C CYS A 136 17.90 -1.01 -21.88
N CYS A 137 17.38 0.10 -21.33
CA CYS A 137 16.50 0.09 -20.17
C CYS A 137 15.02 0.21 -20.59
N PRO A 138 14.21 -0.88 -20.52
CA PRO A 138 12.82 -0.83 -20.97
C PRO A 138 11.92 0.05 -20.10
N ALA A 139 12.31 0.32 -18.85
CA ALA A 139 11.59 1.28 -18.01
C ALA A 139 11.80 2.72 -18.49
N VAL A 140 13.02 3.07 -18.95
CA VAL A 140 13.31 4.37 -19.57
C VAL A 140 12.64 4.46 -20.94
N ASN A 141 12.69 3.41 -21.76
CA ASN A 141 12.01 3.39 -23.05
C ASN A 141 10.50 3.64 -22.87
N SER A 142 9.89 3.04 -21.82
CA SER A 142 8.49 3.29 -21.47
C SER A 142 8.25 4.71 -20.94
N LEU A 143 9.19 5.25 -20.17
CA LEU A 143 9.13 6.65 -19.71
C LEU A 143 9.10 7.61 -20.89
N ILE A 144 9.97 7.39 -21.86
CA ILE A 144 10.04 8.21 -23.09
C ILE A 144 8.76 8.04 -23.91
N SER A 145 8.35 6.80 -24.19
CA SER A 145 7.18 6.52 -25.04
C SER A 145 5.86 7.02 -24.47
N ILE A 146 5.72 7.09 -23.14
CA ILE A 146 4.48 7.48 -22.48
C ILE A 146 4.46 8.97 -22.13
N TYR A 147 5.58 9.51 -21.63
CA TYR A 147 5.61 10.84 -21.03
C TYR A 147 6.42 11.88 -21.81
N TYR A 148 7.35 11.43 -22.65
CA TYR A 148 8.26 12.29 -23.40
C TYR A 148 8.36 11.87 -24.89
N PRO A 149 7.24 11.76 -25.63
CA PRO A 149 7.25 11.26 -27.01
C PRO A 149 8.17 12.06 -27.94
N ASP A 150 8.33 13.35 -27.70
CA ASP A 150 9.26 14.20 -28.46
C ASP A 150 10.73 13.77 -28.35
N ALA A 151 11.09 13.03 -27.29
CA ALA A 151 12.44 12.50 -27.10
C ALA A 151 12.67 11.17 -27.86
N LEU A 152 11.63 10.53 -28.44
CA LEU A 152 11.77 9.31 -29.24
C LEU A 152 12.74 9.47 -30.39
N LYS A 153 12.84 10.66 -30.99
CA LYS A 153 13.80 10.98 -32.07
C LYS A 153 15.27 10.85 -31.65
N TYR A 154 15.55 10.86 -30.33
CA TYR A 154 16.89 10.68 -29.77
C TYR A 154 17.14 9.26 -29.27
N LEU A 155 16.07 8.47 -29.07
CA LEU A 155 16.17 7.09 -28.59
C LEU A 155 16.73 6.20 -29.69
N ALA A 156 17.77 5.45 -29.39
CA ALA A 156 18.42 4.57 -30.36
C ALA A 156 17.41 3.55 -30.93
N PRO A 157 17.26 3.46 -32.25
CA PRO A 157 16.36 2.51 -32.91
C PRO A 157 16.98 1.10 -32.91
N VAL A 158 17.24 0.56 -31.73
CA VAL A 158 17.97 -0.69 -31.51
C VAL A 158 17.27 -1.51 -30.44
N ASP A 159 17.17 -2.81 -30.66
CA ASP A 159 16.73 -3.77 -29.65
C ASP A 159 17.55 -3.66 -28.36
N SER A 160 16.95 -4.05 -27.25
CA SER A 160 17.72 -4.20 -26.02
C SER A 160 18.64 -5.43 -26.07
N PRO A 161 19.67 -5.50 -25.20
CA PRO A 161 20.58 -6.64 -25.13
C PRO A 161 19.91 -8.00 -25.04
N ILE A 162 18.78 -8.11 -24.33
CA ILE A 162 18.10 -9.40 -24.17
C ILE A 162 17.40 -9.84 -25.44
N ILE A 163 16.81 -8.91 -26.17
CA ILE A 163 16.15 -9.21 -27.45
C ILE A 163 17.18 -9.55 -28.51
N ALA A 164 18.27 -8.78 -28.59
CA ALA A 164 19.41 -9.08 -29.46
C ALA A 164 19.98 -10.49 -29.18
N HIS A 165 20.15 -10.83 -27.89
CA HIS A 165 20.63 -12.17 -27.51
C HIS A 165 19.63 -13.26 -27.85
N ALA A 166 18.35 -13.03 -27.61
CA ALA A 166 17.31 -14.01 -27.94
C ALA A 166 17.22 -14.28 -29.45
N LYS A 167 17.33 -13.23 -30.29
CA LYS A 167 17.40 -13.36 -31.76
C LYS A 167 18.59 -14.22 -32.17
N LEU A 168 19.74 -14.03 -31.53
CA LEU A 168 20.95 -14.82 -31.78
C LEU A 168 20.74 -16.29 -31.38
N LEU A 169 20.26 -16.54 -30.15
CA LEU A 169 20.00 -17.89 -29.64
C LEU A 169 18.99 -18.66 -30.51
N LYS A 170 17.93 -17.98 -30.99
CA LYS A 170 16.95 -18.57 -31.92
C LYS A 170 17.53 -18.89 -33.27
N LYS A 171 18.46 -18.07 -33.79
CA LYS A 171 19.17 -18.33 -35.04
C LYS A 171 20.07 -19.58 -34.92
N GLU A 172 20.77 -19.70 -33.77
CA GLU A 172 21.67 -20.84 -33.51
C GLU A 172 20.90 -22.10 -33.09
N ASN A 173 19.76 -21.96 -32.45
CA ASN A 173 18.94 -23.04 -31.90
C ASN A 173 17.44 -22.80 -32.16
N PRO A 174 16.94 -23.03 -33.40
CA PRO A 174 15.57 -22.65 -33.79
C PRO A 174 14.47 -23.28 -32.92
N ASP A 175 14.65 -24.52 -32.50
CA ASP A 175 13.63 -25.30 -31.76
C ASP A 175 13.67 -25.11 -30.24
N CYS A 176 14.61 -24.32 -29.72
CA CYS A 176 14.74 -24.12 -28.29
C CYS A 176 13.78 -23.05 -27.76
N LYS A 177 13.34 -23.25 -26.51
CA LYS A 177 12.71 -22.23 -25.71
C LYS A 177 13.75 -21.37 -25.02
N ILE A 178 13.47 -20.09 -24.83
CA ILE A 178 14.40 -19.14 -24.21
C ILE A 178 13.77 -18.58 -22.95
N VAL A 179 14.49 -18.68 -21.85
CA VAL A 179 14.14 -18.04 -20.57
C VAL A 179 15.19 -16.99 -20.23
N PHE A 180 14.76 -15.74 -20.06
CA PHE A 180 15.63 -14.68 -19.58
C PHE A 180 15.67 -14.69 -18.03
N ILE A 181 16.84 -14.49 -17.45
CA ILE A 181 17.04 -14.45 -16.00
C ILE A 181 17.73 -13.15 -15.61
N GLY A 182 17.09 -12.34 -14.74
CA GLY A 182 17.70 -11.06 -14.32
C GLY A 182 16.90 -10.25 -13.28
N PRO A 183 17.42 -9.11 -12.82
CA PRO A 183 16.87 -8.37 -11.66
C PRO A 183 15.76 -7.36 -12.01
N CYS A 184 15.17 -7.41 -13.21
CA CYS A 184 14.35 -6.33 -13.74
C CYS A 184 12.91 -6.74 -14.03
N ILE A 185 11.93 -5.99 -13.48
CA ILE A 185 10.49 -6.22 -13.72
C ILE A 185 10.09 -5.79 -15.13
N ALA A 186 10.60 -4.65 -15.61
CA ALA A 186 10.24 -4.12 -16.92
C ALA A 186 10.63 -5.08 -18.06
N LYS A 187 11.63 -5.93 -17.85
CA LYS A 187 12.02 -6.98 -18.77
C LYS A 187 10.92 -8.04 -18.99
N LYS A 188 10.07 -8.32 -18.00
CA LYS A 188 8.92 -9.23 -18.18
C LYS A 188 7.96 -8.71 -19.27
N ARG A 189 7.71 -7.39 -19.30
CA ARG A 189 6.87 -6.77 -20.33
C ARG A 189 7.55 -6.77 -21.70
N GLU A 190 8.80 -6.35 -21.76
CA GLU A 190 9.57 -6.31 -23.01
C GLU A 190 9.67 -7.69 -23.67
N CYS A 191 9.99 -8.73 -22.90
CA CYS A 191 10.07 -10.10 -23.40
C CYS A 191 8.74 -10.59 -23.96
N ARG A 192 7.65 -10.29 -23.28
CA ARG A 192 6.31 -10.69 -23.72
C ARG A 192 5.85 -9.94 -24.96
N GLU A 193 6.14 -8.65 -25.06
CA GLU A 193 5.84 -7.83 -26.23
C GLU A 193 6.66 -8.27 -27.47
N SER A 194 7.88 -8.74 -27.26
CA SER A 194 8.73 -9.24 -28.36
C SER A 194 8.27 -10.59 -28.93
N GLY A 195 7.63 -11.42 -28.13
CA GLY A 195 7.21 -12.77 -28.52
C GLY A 195 8.35 -13.77 -28.81
N ILE A 196 9.63 -13.37 -28.61
CA ILE A 196 10.81 -14.21 -28.90
C ILE A 196 11.26 -15.00 -27.66
N ILE A 197 11.06 -14.41 -26.46
CA ILE A 197 11.43 -14.98 -25.17
C ILE A 197 10.19 -15.60 -24.55
N ASP A 198 10.29 -16.87 -24.17
CA ASP A 198 9.15 -17.66 -23.72
C ASP A 198 8.77 -17.38 -22.26
N ALA A 199 9.74 -17.05 -21.39
CA ALA A 199 9.49 -16.67 -19.99
C ALA A 199 10.64 -15.85 -19.39
N VAL A 200 10.37 -15.20 -18.25
CA VAL A 200 11.35 -14.40 -17.52
C VAL A 200 11.36 -14.78 -16.04
N LEU A 201 12.51 -15.19 -15.53
CA LEU A 201 12.76 -15.37 -14.11
C LEU A 201 13.50 -14.17 -13.52
N THR A 202 13.08 -13.75 -12.36
CA THR A 202 13.87 -12.87 -11.52
C THR A 202 14.94 -13.67 -10.77
N PHE A 203 15.96 -13.01 -10.22
CA PHE A 203 16.94 -13.71 -9.38
C PHE A 203 16.33 -14.32 -8.12
N GLU A 204 15.29 -13.69 -7.56
CA GLU A 204 14.52 -14.25 -6.44
C GLU A 204 13.77 -15.54 -6.84
N GLU A 205 13.23 -15.60 -8.06
CA GLU A 205 12.58 -16.79 -8.60
C GLU A 205 13.59 -17.90 -8.92
N LEU A 206 14.76 -17.53 -9.45
CA LEU A 206 15.85 -18.50 -9.70
C LEU A 206 16.37 -19.12 -8.41
N LEU A 207 16.58 -18.29 -7.36
CA LEU A 207 17.01 -18.79 -6.06
C LEU A 207 16.03 -19.83 -5.50
N LYS A 208 14.73 -19.55 -5.59
CA LYS A 208 13.69 -20.51 -5.18
C LYS A 208 13.73 -21.81 -5.99
N LEU A 209 13.99 -21.72 -7.31
CA LEU A 209 14.14 -22.92 -8.14
C LEU A 209 15.31 -23.78 -7.68
N PHE A 210 16.44 -23.15 -7.32
CA PHE A 210 17.60 -23.85 -6.78
C PHE A 210 17.32 -24.46 -5.41
N GLU A 211 16.67 -23.74 -4.50
CA GLU A 211 16.25 -24.23 -3.19
C GLU A 211 15.32 -25.44 -3.30
N GLU A 212 14.28 -25.38 -4.15
CA GLU A 212 13.32 -26.47 -4.37
C GLU A 212 13.97 -27.74 -4.95
N LYS A 213 15.06 -27.57 -5.72
CA LYS A 213 15.79 -28.70 -6.33
C LYS A 213 17.03 -29.11 -5.54
N ASN A 214 17.30 -28.47 -4.38
CA ASN A 214 18.50 -28.69 -3.57
C ASN A 214 19.81 -28.54 -4.36
N ILE A 215 19.90 -27.52 -5.22
CA ILE A 215 21.08 -27.24 -6.05
C ILE A 215 22.02 -26.32 -5.26
N GLU A 216 23.27 -26.79 -5.11
CA GLU A 216 24.35 -26.02 -4.52
C GLU A 216 25.37 -25.61 -5.58
N PHE A 217 25.99 -24.45 -5.42
CA PHE A 217 27.04 -23.99 -6.33
C PHE A 217 28.32 -24.79 -6.08
N ARG A 218 28.85 -25.37 -7.16
CA ARG A 218 30.14 -26.06 -7.17
C ARG A 218 31.08 -25.27 -8.04
N GLU A 219 32.20 -24.81 -7.49
CA GLU A 219 33.22 -24.08 -8.24
C GLU A 219 33.82 -24.99 -9.32
N GLU A 220 33.67 -24.56 -10.56
CA GLU A 220 34.34 -25.15 -11.71
C GLU A 220 35.20 -24.06 -12.38
N SER A 221 36.49 -24.31 -12.45
CA SER A 221 37.44 -23.38 -13.03
C SER A 221 37.71 -23.68 -14.51
N GLU A 222 36.80 -23.23 -15.40
CA GLU A 222 37.16 -23.07 -16.82
C GLU A 222 37.41 -21.61 -17.16
N GLU A 223 38.56 -21.32 -17.78
CA GLU A 223 38.84 -19.95 -18.30
C GLU A 223 37.94 -19.67 -19.50
N SER A 224 36.87 -18.91 -19.28
CA SER A 224 35.98 -18.42 -20.35
C SER A 224 36.73 -17.38 -21.20
N LYS A 225 37.09 -17.74 -22.43
CA LYS A 225 37.66 -16.85 -23.46
C LYS A 225 36.59 -16.11 -24.24
N ALA A 226 35.67 -15.43 -23.56
CA ALA A 226 34.54 -14.75 -24.20
C ALA A 226 34.96 -13.44 -24.88
N SER A 227 34.62 -13.28 -26.16
CA SER A 227 34.86 -12.06 -26.94
C SER A 227 34.02 -10.85 -26.49
N TRP A 228 32.96 -11.07 -25.71
CA TRP A 228 32.03 -10.06 -25.19
C TRP A 228 32.35 -9.57 -23.78
N ASN A 229 33.56 -9.80 -23.30
CA ASN A 229 33.92 -9.52 -21.90
C ASN A 229 33.62 -8.06 -21.46
N ARG A 230 33.90 -7.05 -22.31
CA ARG A 230 33.61 -5.64 -21.96
C ARG A 230 32.11 -5.36 -21.83
N ALA A 231 31.24 -6.08 -22.54
CA ALA A 231 29.79 -5.93 -22.43
C ALA A 231 29.24 -6.45 -21.08
N ARG A 232 30.01 -7.19 -20.30
CA ARG A 232 29.68 -7.55 -18.91
C ARG A 232 29.62 -6.35 -17.96
N PHE A 233 30.10 -5.14 -18.40
CA PHE A 233 29.92 -3.91 -17.67
C PHE A 233 28.50 -3.34 -17.70
N TYR A 234 27.63 -3.76 -18.60
CA TYR A 234 26.28 -3.19 -18.79
C TYR A 234 25.47 -3.03 -17.49
N PRO A 235 25.54 -3.90 -16.48
CA PRO A 235 24.73 -3.78 -15.29
C PRO A 235 25.16 -2.69 -14.29
N ILE A 236 26.29 -2.01 -14.52
CA ILE A 236 26.77 -0.94 -13.63
C ILE A 236 26.67 0.42 -14.32
N SER A 237 26.65 1.50 -13.55
CA SER A 237 26.69 2.88 -14.06
C SER A 237 27.88 3.13 -15.00
N ARG A 238 27.63 3.81 -16.11
CA ARG A 238 28.57 3.97 -17.24
C ARG A 238 28.98 2.65 -17.90
N GLY A 239 28.20 1.58 -17.71
CA GLY A 239 28.54 0.25 -18.20
C GLY A 239 28.43 0.11 -19.71
N VAL A 240 27.40 0.71 -20.31
CA VAL A 240 27.25 0.79 -21.76
C VAL A 240 28.43 1.59 -22.35
N ILE A 241 28.74 2.75 -21.77
CA ILE A 241 29.86 3.59 -22.20
C ILE A 241 31.19 2.83 -22.12
N LYS A 242 31.42 2.03 -21.06
CA LYS A 242 32.64 1.23 -20.90
C LYS A 242 32.72 0.04 -21.86
N SER A 243 31.62 -0.38 -22.45
CA SER A 243 31.58 -1.51 -23.38
C SER A 243 32.10 -1.16 -24.77
N PHE A 244 32.18 0.11 -25.12
CA PHE A 244 32.74 0.58 -26.38
C PHE A 244 34.22 0.22 -26.51
N ASP A 245 34.62 -0.25 -27.68
CA ASP A 245 36.04 -0.59 -27.95
C ASP A 245 36.86 0.67 -28.17
N LYS A 246 36.33 1.66 -28.90
CA LYS A 246 36.95 2.95 -29.13
C LYS A 246 35.91 4.08 -29.04
N LEU A 247 36.08 4.95 -28.09
CA LEU A 247 35.28 6.17 -27.94
C LEU A 247 35.81 7.29 -28.84
N ASN A 248 35.71 7.12 -30.15
CA ASN A 248 36.09 8.13 -31.14
C ASN A 248 34.80 8.77 -31.71
N SER A 249 34.19 9.66 -30.95
CA SER A 249 33.00 10.38 -31.40
C SER A 249 33.00 11.82 -30.88
N ASN A 250 32.29 12.70 -31.58
CA ASN A 250 32.11 14.11 -31.15
C ASN A 250 31.05 14.26 -30.05
N TYR A 251 30.56 13.15 -29.46
CA TYR A 251 29.55 13.17 -28.40
C TYR A 251 30.20 13.22 -27.03
N GLU A 252 29.60 13.98 -26.11
CA GLU A 252 29.87 13.88 -24.69
C GLU A 252 29.14 12.68 -24.09
N PHE A 253 29.84 11.82 -23.36
CA PHE A 253 29.30 10.57 -22.81
C PHE A 253 28.88 10.74 -21.34
N ILE A 254 27.57 10.75 -21.11
CA ILE A 254 26.97 10.98 -19.80
C ILE A 254 26.13 9.76 -19.40
N ALA A 255 26.29 9.29 -18.17
CA ALA A 255 25.43 8.24 -17.60
C ALA A 255 24.60 8.82 -16.46
N ILE A 256 23.30 8.51 -16.45
CA ILE A 256 22.32 9.02 -15.50
C ILE A 256 21.51 7.85 -14.97
N ASP A 257 21.52 7.72 -13.66
CA ASP A 257 20.84 6.66 -12.94
C ASP A 257 19.69 7.22 -12.11
N GLY A 258 18.59 6.45 -12.00
CA GLY A 258 17.39 6.82 -11.26
C GLY A 258 16.33 7.53 -12.11
N VAL A 259 15.05 7.12 -11.94
CA VAL A 259 13.94 7.66 -12.76
C VAL A 259 13.82 9.18 -12.63
N THR A 260 14.00 9.73 -11.43
CA THR A 260 13.86 11.18 -11.19
C THR A 260 14.89 11.97 -12.01
N ASN A 261 16.16 11.53 -11.98
CA ASN A 261 17.23 12.16 -12.76
C ASN A 261 17.02 11.99 -14.27
N CYS A 262 16.47 10.83 -14.69
CA CYS A 262 16.08 10.62 -16.09
C CYS A 262 14.97 11.59 -16.53
N ILE A 263 13.97 11.84 -15.67
CA ILE A 263 12.90 12.81 -15.90
C ILE A 263 13.47 14.21 -16.11
N GLU A 264 14.29 14.70 -15.16
CA GLU A 264 14.93 16.02 -15.24
C GLU A 264 15.78 16.19 -16.52
N THR A 265 16.45 15.12 -16.94
CA THR A 265 17.23 15.12 -18.19
C THR A 265 16.35 15.18 -19.42
N LEU A 266 15.25 14.41 -19.45
CA LEU A 266 14.33 14.37 -20.58
C LEU A 266 13.56 15.69 -20.75
N GLU A 267 13.22 16.38 -19.66
CA GLU A 267 12.61 17.71 -19.69
C GLU A 267 13.50 18.75 -20.39
N LYS A 268 14.82 18.59 -20.28
CA LYS A 268 15.83 19.52 -20.84
C LYS A 268 16.58 18.96 -22.05
N ILE A 269 16.16 17.81 -22.58
CA ILE A 269 16.90 17.10 -23.66
C ILE A 269 17.10 17.95 -24.92
N ASN A 270 16.18 18.85 -25.24
CA ASN A 270 16.27 19.73 -26.41
C ASN A 270 17.31 20.87 -26.25
N GLU A 271 17.70 21.18 -25.00
CA GLU A 271 18.76 22.16 -24.69
C GLU A 271 20.16 21.57 -24.84
N LEU A 272 20.25 20.21 -24.81
CA LEU A 272 21.52 19.51 -24.99
C LEU A 272 21.88 19.38 -26.47
N ASP A 273 23.19 19.30 -26.72
CA ASP A 273 23.75 19.15 -28.06
C ASP A 273 24.92 18.17 -28.05
N HIS A 274 24.90 17.22 -28.99
CA HIS A 274 25.95 16.20 -29.15
C HIS A 274 26.26 15.39 -27.87
N VAL A 275 25.22 14.98 -27.13
CA VAL A 275 25.36 14.11 -25.94
C VAL A 275 24.93 12.67 -26.24
N PHE A 276 25.72 11.72 -25.74
CA PHE A 276 25.36 10.32 -25.64
C PHE A 276 24.91 10.03 -24.21
N LEU A 277 23.65 9.69 -24.04
CA LEU A 277 23.00 9.47 -22.74
C LEU A 277 22.80 7.98 -22.48
N GLU A 278 23.49 7.45 -21.47
CA GLU A 278 23.18 6.16 -20.87
C GLU A 278 22.19 6.40 -19.72
N LEU A 279 20.89 6.11 -19.96
CA LEU A 279 19.83 6.34 -18.99
C LEU A 279 19.39 5.02 -18.34
N ASN A 280 19.41 4.96 -17.01
CA ASN A 280 19.00 3.81 -16.23
C ASN A 280 17.91 4.19 -15.22
N ALA A 281 16.79 3.48 -15.18
CA ALA A 281 15.70 3.74 -14.22
C ALA A 281 16.05 3.37 -12.77
N CYS A 282 16.99 2.45 -12.56
CA CYS A 282 17.45 2.02 -11.25
C CYS A 282 18.59 2.92 -10.74
N GLU A 283 18.56 3.28 -9.47
CA GLU A 283 19.69 3.91 -8.79
C GLU A 283 20.92 2.98 -8.86
N HIS A 284 22.06 3.48 -9.33
CA HIS A 284 23.29 2.68 -9.56
C HIS A 284 23.16 1.59 -10.64
N ALA A 285 22.27 1.77 -11.60
CA ALA A 285 22.02 0.87 -12.73
C ALA A 285 21.44 -0.52 -12.32
N CYS A 286 21.60 -1.54 -13.20
CA CYS A 286 20.90 -2.83 -13.06
C CYS A 286 21.33 -3.67 -11.87
N VAL A 287 22.55 -3.51 -11.33
CA VAL A 287 23.00 -4.24 -10.12
C VAL A 287 22.10 -3.97 -8.91
N ASN A 288 21.42 -2.83 -8.90
CA ASN A 288 20.46 -2.45 -7.87
C ASN A 288 19.01 -2.53 -8.38
N GLY A 289 18.75 -3.47 -9.27
CA GLY A 289 17.41 -3.70 -9.83
C GLY A 289 16.41 -4.15 -8.76
N PRO A 290 15.08 -3.96 -9.02
CA PRO A 290 14.04 -4.22 -8.02
C PRO A 290 13.94 -5.67 -7.57
N CYS A 291 14.43 -6.62 -8.37
CA CYS A 291 14.47 -8.06 -8.06
C CYS A 291 15.90 -8.56 -7.82
N SER A 292 16.82 -7.69 -7.41
CA SER A 292 18.15 -8.05 -6.95
C SER A 292 18.07 -8.69 -5.56
N LEU A 293 18.89 -9.73 -5.29
CA LEU A 293 18.95 -10.42 -4.00
C LEU A 293 19.65 -9.54 -2.94
N ASN A 294 20.62 -8.75 -3.34
CA ASN A 294 21.49 -7.95 -2.45
C ASN A 294 20.89 -6.57 -2.12
N LYS A 295 19.61 -6.54 -1.66
CA LYS A 295 18.94 -5.28 -1.27
C LYS A 295 19.56 -4.60 -0.05
N SER A 296 20.30 -5.33 0.78
CA SER A 296 20.98 -4.86 1.99
C SER A 296 22.44 -4.48 1.75
N ASP A 297 23.05 -5.00 0.69
CA ASP A 297 24.45 -4.75 0.39
C ASP A 297 24.64 -3.38 -0.26
N SER A 298 25.77 -2.75 0.04
CA SER A 298 26.13 -1.51 -0.62
C SER A 298 26.23 -1.71 -2.13
N SER A 299 25.59 -0.83 -2.90
CA SER A 299 25.71 -0.79 -4.37
C SER A 299 27.18 -0.72 -4.83
N ILE A 300 28.08 -0.18 -3.99
CA ILE A 300 29.53 -0.14 -4.21
C ILE A 300 30.10 -1.55 -4.25
N ILE A 301 29.68 -2.43 -3.35
CA ILE A 301 30.14 -3.83 -3.32
C ILE A 301 29.67 -4.57 -4.58
N ALA A 302 28.40 -4.43 -4.97
CA ALA A 302 27.86 -5.01 -6.19
C ALA A 302 28.62 -4.54 -7.44
N ASN A 303 28.89 -3.24 -7.53
CA ASN A 303 29.69 -2.66 -8.60
C ASN A 303 31.13 -3.22 -8.61
N SER A 304 31.74 -3.40 -7.44
CA SER A 304 33.09 -3.95 -7.30
C SER A 304 33.14 -5.41 -7.78
N LYS A 305 32.15 -6.23 -7.41
CA LYS A 305 32.06 -7.64 -7.88
C LYS A 305 32.00 -7.71 -9.40
N VAL A 306 31.13 -6.91 -10.06
CA VAL A 306 31.06 -6.85 -11.52
C VAL A 306 32.38 -6.41 -12.16
N ARG A 307 33.03 -5.37 -11.61
CA ARG A 307 34.32 -4.88 -12.13
C ARG A 307 35.42 -5.94 -11.99
N ASN A 308 35.47 -6.64 -10.88
CA ASN A 308 36.46 -7.70 -10.65
C ASN A 308 36.21 -8.88 -11.61
N TYR A 309 34.95 -9.27 -11.78
CA TYR A 309 34.56 -10.32 -12.73
C TYR A 309 35.00 -9.98 -14.16
N VAL A 310 34.80 -8.75 -14.63
CA VAL A 310 35.27 -8.33 -15.94
C VAL A 310 36.80 -8.32 -16.02
N ARG A 311 37.49 -7.86 -14.97
CA ARG A 311 38.96 -7.75 -14.95
C ARG A 311 39.67 -9.11 -14.89
N SER A 312 39.14 -10.06 -14.14
CA SER A 312 39.69 -11.41 -14.04
C SER A 312 39.63 -12.17 -15.37
N ASN A 313 38.69 -11.81 -16.23
CA ASN A 313 38.44 -12.47 -17.51
C ASN A 313 38.97 -11.71 -18.74
N ILE A 314 39.83 -10.69 -18.59
CA ILE A 314 40.37 -9.84 -19.69
C ILE A 314 41.54 -10.53 -20.44
N LYS A 315 41.68 -11.81 -20.47
CA LYS A 315 42.56 -12.41 -21.49
C LYS A 315 41.83 -12.33 -22.83
N VAL A 316 41.99 -11.17 -23.52
CA VAL A 316 41.46 -10.98 -24.86
C VAL A 316 42.17 -11.97 -25.77
N SER A 317 41.44 -12.96 -26.25
CA SER A 317 41.88 -13.75 -27.41
C SER A 317 42.05 -12.79 -28.58
N LYS A 318 43.25 -12.69 -29.15
CA LYS A 318 43.52 -11.92 -30.36
C LYS A 318 42.69 -12.44 -31.58
N ASP A 319 42.07 -13.60 -31.43
CA ASP A 319 41.25 -14.28 -32.42
C ASP A 319 39.76 -14.08 -32.24
N ALA A 320 39.33 -13.20 -31.33
CA ALA A 320 37.93 -12.84 -31.16
C ALA A 320 37.42 -12.03 -32.36
N LYS A 321 37.44 -12.67 -33.54
CA LYS A 321 36.80 -12.12 -34.75
C LYS A 321 35.29 -12.20 -34.53
N ASP A 322 34.71 -11.00 -34.59
CA ASP A 322 33.32 -10.71 -34.95
C ASP A 322 32.24 -11.60 -34.34
N VAL A 323 31.78 -11.19 -33.16
CA VAL A 323 30.51 -11.65 -32.65
C VAL A 323 29.41 -11.20 -33.62
N ASP A 324 28.94 -12.17 -34.40
CA ASP A 324 27.66 -12.21 -35.10
C ASP A 324 27.25 -10.97 -35.93
N ARG A 325 27.94 -10.72 -37.02
CA ARG A 325 27.43 -9.93 -38.15
C ARG A 325 26.31 -10.72 -38.82
N GLY A 326 25.08 -10.25 -38.74
CA GLY A 326 23.96 -10.82 -39.47
C GLY A 326 22.69 -11.06 -38.67
N ILE A 327 22.57 -10.45 -37.50
CA ILE A 327 21.31 -10.34 -36.76
C ILE A 327 20.81 -8.92 -36.89
N ASP A 328 19.60 -8.78 -37.41
CA ASP A 328 18.94 -7.48 -37.43
C ASP A 328 18.43 -7.15 -36.00
N VAL A 329 19.05 -6.15 -35.41
CA VAL A 329 18.70 -5.58 -34.11
C VAL A 329 18.04 -4.21 -34.25
N SER A 330 17.59 -3.86 -35.43
CA SER A 330 16.83 -2.64 -35.65
C SER A 330 15.48 -2.74 -34.99
N TYR A 331 15.07 -1.71 -34.24
CA TYR A 331 13.78 -1.65 -33.57
C TYR A 331 13.25 -0.22 -33.58
N GLU A 332 11.99 -0.05 -33.98
CA GLU A 332 11.31 1.23 -33.97
C GLU A 332 10.53 1.40 -32.67
N HIS A 333 10.97 2.34 -31.85
CA HIS A 333 10.24 2.70 -30.63
C HIS A 333 9.02 3.57 -30.99
N LYS A 334 7.85 3.16 -30.49
CA LYS A 334 6.58 3.85 -30.77
C LYS A 334 6.09 4.61 -29.56
N GLU A 335 5.41 5.71 -29.84
CA GLU A 335 4.64 6.43 -28.84
C GLU A 335 3.55 5.54 -28.24
N ARG A 336 3.31 5.70 -26.94
CA ARG A 336 2.21 5.07 -26.20
C ARG A 336 1.36 6.19 -25.62
N PRO A 337 0.45 6.78 -26.40
CA PRO A 337 -0.32 7.93 -25.95
C PRO A 337 -1.22 7.53 -24.77
N MET A 338 -1.26 8.37 -23.77
CA MET A 338 -2.26 8.29 -22.71
C MET A 338 -3.52 9.04 -23.17
N ASN A 339 -4.69 8.44 -22.94
CA ASN A 339 -5.95 9.17 -23.09
C ASN A 339 -6.10 10.14 -21.91
N VAL A 340 -5.57 11.34 -22.07
CA VAL A 340 -5.59 12.40 -21.06
C VAL A 340 -6.57 13.47 -21.48
N ILE A 341 -7.45 13.83 -20.56
CA ILE A 341 -8.35 14.99 -20.72
C ILE A 341 -7.63 16.19 -20.12
N GLU A 342 -7.42 17.23 -20.91
CA GLU A 342 -6.96 18.52 -20.40
C GLU A 342 -8.17 19.26 -19.82
N PRO A 343 -8.28 19.38 -18.48
CA PRO A 343 -9.45 19.96 -17.84
C PRO A 343 -9.43 21.48 -17.92
N THR A 344 -10.64 22.07 -17.98
CA THR A 344 -10.80 23.51 -17.86
C THR A 344 -10.54 23.99 -16.43
N GLU A 345 -10.30 25.30 -16.27
CA GLU A 345 -10.14 25.91 -14.94
C GLU A 345 -11.37 25.72 -14.04
N GLU A 346 -12.57 25.72 -14.62
CA GLU A 346 -13.83 25.48 -13.90
C GLU A 346 -13.89 24.07 -13.34
N GLN A 347 -13.52 23.06 -14.14
CA GLN A 347 -13.48 21.66 -13.71
C GLN A 347 -12.45 21.44 -12.58
N ILE A 348 -11.28 22.07 -12.67
CA ILE A 348 -10.27 22.02 -11.61
C ILE A 348 -10.83 22.63 -10.32
N LYS A 349 -11.46 23.81 -10.39
CA LYS A 349 -12.06 24.47 -9.23
C LYS A 349 -13.19 23.64 -8.61
N GLU A 350 -14.01 22.99 -9.42
CA GLU A 350 -15.06 22.09 -8.93
C GLU A 350 -14.48 20.95 -8.09
N VAL A 351 -13.41 20.29 -8.54
CA VAL A 351 -12.75 19.22 -7.79
C VAL A 351 -12.06 19.75 -6.52
N LEU A 352 -11.47 20.95 -6.59
CA LEU A 352 -10.88 21.61 -5.43
C LEU A 352 -11.94 21.93 -4.37
N ALA A 353 -13.10 22.44 -4.79
CA ALA A 353 -14.24 22.74 -3.91
C ALA A 353 -14.74 21.49 -3.17
N LYS A 354 -14.78 20.31 -3.82
CA LYS A 354 -15.12 19.02 -3.19
C LYS A 354 -14.17 18.64 -2.03
N THR A 355 -13.00 19.26 -1.94
CA THR A 355 -12.03 19.08 -0.86
C THR A 355 -11.89 20.31 0.03
N GLY A 356 -12.91 21.18 0.09
CA GLY A 356 -12.94 22.37 0.92
C GLY A 356 -11.98 23.49 0.49
N LYS A 357 -11.56 23.52 -0.80
CA LYS A 357 -10.63 24.51 -1.35
C LYS A 357 -11.33 25.44 -2.32
N TYR A 358 -11.76 26.58 -1.82
CA TYR A 358 -12.51 27.58 -2.57
C TYR A 358 -11.63 28.72 -3.08
N THR A 359 -10.52 28.98 -2.38
CA THR A 359 -9.57 30.06 -2.72
C THR A 359 -8.15 29.51 -2.87
N LYS A 360 -7.24 30.30 -3.47
CA LYS A 360 -5.82 29.94 -3.56
C LYS A 360 -5.15 29.77 -2.19
N ALA A 361 -5.64 30.43 -1.15
CA ALA A 361 -5.13 30.29 0.21
C ALA A 361 -5.42 28.89 0.80
N ASP A 362 -6.51 28.25 0.37
CA ASP A 362 -6.89 26.91 0.82
C ASP A 362 -6.06 25.81 0.13
N GLU A 363 -5.36 26.15 -0.96
CA GLU A 363 -4.49 25.23 -1.68
C GLU A 363 -3.16 25.02 -0.94
N LEU A 364 -3.15 24.19 0.11
CA LEU A 364 -1.98 23.96 0.98
C LEU A 364 -0.75 23.41 0.23
N ASN A 365 -0.93 22.76 -0.92
CA ASN A 365 0.13 22.14 -1.72
C ASN A 365 1.10 21.27 -0.89
N CYS A 366 0.58 20.61 0.15
CA CYS A 366 1.36 19.91 1.19
C CYS A 366 2.02 18.61 0.72
N GLY A 367 1.73 18.13 -0.49
CA GLY A 367 2.26 16.88 -1.04
C GLY A 367 1.82 15.60 -0.32
N ALA A 368 0.97 15.68 0.72
CA ALA A 368 0.56 14.52 1.53
C ALA A 368 -0.15 13.43 0.72
N CYS A 369 -0.92 13.81 -0.30
CA CYS A 369 -1.59 12.92 -1.24
C CYS A 369 -0.66 12.36 -2.33
N GLY A 370 0.62 12.74 -2.37
CA GLY A 370 1.60 12.29 -3.37
C GLY A 370 1.69 13.15 -4.63
N TYR A 371 0.87 14.18 -4.78
CA TYR A 371 0.93 15.16 -5.86
C TYR A 371 1.63 16.44 -5.38
N SER A 372 2.32 17.14 -6.29
CA SER A 372 3.13 18.32 -5.94
C SER A 372 2.25 19.53 -5.61
N SER A 373 1.04 19.61 -6.20
CA SER A 373 0.07 20.67 -5.93
C SER A 373 -1.35 20.13 -5.81
N CYS A 374 -2.25 20.92 -5.20
CA CYS A 374 -3.66 20.61 -5.12
C CYS A 374 -4.31 20.58 -6.53
N ARG A 375 -3.84 21.41 -7.43
CA ARG A 375 -4.29 21.49 -8.82
C ARG A 375 -3.86 20.27 -9.64
N GLU A 376 -2.61 19.81 -9.47
CA GLU A 376 -2.13 18.56 -10.08
C GLU A 376 -2.98 17.37 -9.61
N LYS A 377 -3.33 17.31 -8.33
CA LYS A 377 -4.26 16.31 -7.82
C LYS A 377 -5.64 16.42 -8.45
N ALA A 378 -6.18 17.63 -8.57
CA ALA A 378 -7.50 17.85 -9.20
C ALA A 378 -7.49 17.38 -10.66
N TRP A 379 -6.44 17.69 -11.41
CA TRP A 379 -6.21 17.16 -12.75
C TRP A 379 -6.23 15.63 -12.76
N ALA A 380 -5.53 15.01 -11.83
CA ALA A 380 -5.49 13.55 -11.71
C ALA A 380 -6.84 12.93 -11.35
N VAL A 381 -7.67 13.61 -10.54
CA VAL A 381 -9.03 13.16 -10.21
C VAL A 381 -9.93 13.19 -11.45
N ILE A 382 -9.87 14.25 -12.25
CA ILE A 382 -10.65 14.38 -13.48
C ILE A 382 -10.30 13.27 -14.47
N ASN A 383 -9.03 12.90 -14.55
CA ASN A 383 -8.54 11.83 -15.40
C ASN A 383 -8.73 10.42 -14.81
N GLY A 384 -9.36 10.26 -13.64
CA GLY A 384 -9.57 8.95 -13.01
C GLY A 384 -8.31 8.32 -12.39
N TYR A 385 -7.23 9.09 -12.23
CA TYR A 385 -5.96 8.64 -11.68
C TYR A 385 -5.85 8.85 -10.17
N ALA A 386 -6.70 9.67 -9.59
CA ALA A 386 -6.77 9.92 -8.16
C ALA A 386 -8.21 9.96 -7.67
N ASP A 387 -8.39 9.78 -6.37
CA ASP A 387 -9.66 9.97 -5.69
C ASP A 387 -9.65 11.29 -4.89
N VAL A 388 -10.83 11.87 -4.72
CA VAL A 388 -11.03 13.05 -3.87
C VAL A 388 -10.62 12.76 -2.43
N GLU A 389 -10.91 11.57 -1.93
CA GLU A 389 -10.59 11.11 -0.57
C GLU A 389 -9.09 10.89 -0.30
N MET A 390 -8.23 10.95 -1.32
CA MET A 390 -6.78 10.92 -1.12
C MET A 390 -6.21 12.19 -0.45
N CYS A 391 -7.02 13.25 -0.26
CA CYS A 391 -6.59 14.46 0.42
C CYS A 391 -6.55 14.25 1.94
N LEU A 392 -5.38 14.05 2.52
CA LEU A 392 -5.25 13.78 3.96
C LEU A 392 -5.78 14.92 4.86
N PRO A 393 -5.51 16.22 4.59
CA PRO A 393 -6.13 17.30 5.36
C PRO A 393 -7.65 17.27 5.32
N TYR A 394 -8.24 17.08 4.13
CA TYR A 394 -9.69 16.96 3.97
C TYR A 394 -10.28 15.75 4.71
N MET A 395 -9.64 14.58 4.59
CA MET A 395 -10.08 13.36 5.30
C MET A 395 -10.01 13.52 6.81
N ARG A 396 -8.98 14.20 7.30
CA ARG A 396 -8.84 14.50 8.72
C ARG A 396 -9.93 15.44 9.20
N GLU A 397 -10.15 16.56 8.52
CA GLU A 397 -11.19 17.52 8.82
C GLU A 397 -12.58 16.88 8.79
N ARG A 398 -12.88 16.08 7.77
CA ARG A 398 -14.15 15.34 7.65
C ARG A 398 -14.33 14.35 8.81
N ALA A 399 -13.27 13.62 9.20
CA ALA A 399 -13.33 12.68 10.31
C ALA A 399 -13.53 13.40 11.66
N GLU A 400 -12.85 14.52 11.88
CA GLU A 400 -12.99 15.36 13.07
C GLU A 400 -14.40 15.95 13.13
N THR A 401 -14.91 16.53 12.03
CA THR A 401 -16.27 17.10 11.94
C THR A 401 -17.32 16.02 12.16
N MET A 402 -17.19 14.86 11.51
CA MET A 402 -18.15 13.75 11.67
C MET A 402 -18.18 13.23 13.11
N SER A 403 -17.01 13.08 13.73
CA SER A 403 -16.90 12.65 15.13
C SER A 403 -17.57 13.67 16.06
N TYR A 404 -17.32 14.96 15.84
CA TYR A 404 -17.96 16.04 16.59
C TYR A 404 -19.49 16.03 16.42
N GLU A 405 -20.00 15.94 15.20
CA GLU A 405 -21.43 15.87 14.91
C GLU A 405 -22.11 14.67 15.57
N ILE A 406 -21.48 13.48 15.54
CA ILE A 406 -22.00 12.27 16.20
C ILE A 406 -22.11 12.49 17.72
N ILE A 407 -21.08 13.07 18.33
CA ILE A 407 -21.06 13.34 19.76
C ILE A 407 -22.13 14.39 20.12
N GLN A 408 -22.22 15.50 19.39
CA GLN A 408 -23.17 16.58 19.68
C GLN A 408 -24.64 16.17 19.50
N ASN A 409 -24.94 15.34 18.50
CA ASN A 409 -26.31 14.90 18.21
C ASN A 409 -26.69 13.58 18.91
N SER A 410 -25.83 13.05 19.80
CA SER A 410 -26.13 11.85 20.58
C SER A 410 -27.32 12.09 21.51
N PRO A 411 -28.32 11.17 21.57
CA PRO A 411 -29.43 11.25 22.52
C PRO A 411 -28.98 11.06 23.96
N ASN A 412 -27.79 10.50 24.19
CA ASN A 412 -27.18 10.37 25.51
C ASN A 412 -26.26 11.56 25.79
N GLY A 413 -26.17 11.95 27.06
CA GLY A 413 -25.14 12.88 27.52
C GLY A 413 -23.76 12.21 27.40
N ILE A 414 -22.80 12.92 26.82
CA ILE A 414 -21.43 12.48 26.64
C ILE A 414 -20.50 13.51 27.27
N VAL A 415 -19.59 13.03 28.14
CA VAL A 415 -18.60 13.86 28.81
C VAL A 415 -17.25 13.17 28.72
N VAL A 416 -16.21 13.91 28.35
CA VAL A 416 -14.82 13.45 28.40
C VAL A 416 -14.09 14.26 29.47
N VAL A 417 -13.42 13.58 30.38
CA VAL A 417 -12.66 14.21 31.44
C VAL A 417 -11.21 13.76 31.44
N ASP A 418 -10.33 14.66 31.87
CA ASP A 418 -8.91 14.36 32.02
C ASP A 418 -8.64 13.63 33.36
N LYS A 419 -7.37 13.28 33.60
CA LYS A 419 -6.93 12.64 34.86
C LYS A 419 -7.15 13.48 36.12
N SER A 420 -7.36 14.77 35.98
CA SER A 420 -7.67 15.71 37.08
C SER A 420 -9.17 15.94 37.23
N PHE A 421 -9.99 15.13 36.56
CA PHE A 421 -11.45 15.20 36.52
C PHE A 421 -12.01 16.49 35.90
N ASN A 422 -11.18 17.27 35.18
CA ASN A 422 -11.65 18.42 34.45
C ASN A 422 -12.33 18.00 33.14
N ILE A 423 -13.45 18.61 32.84
CA ILE A 423 -14.19 18.33 31.61
C ILE A 423 -13.43 18.93 30.44
N THR A 424 -13.02 18.08 29.51
CA THR A 424 -12.36 18.48 28.24
C THR A 424 -13.35 18.63 27.11
N GLU A 425 -14.34 17.74 27.03
CA GLU A 425 -15.41 17.76 26.02
C GLU A 425 -16.75 17.39 26.67
N ILE A 426 -17.82 18.01 26.20
CA ILE A 426 -19.18 17.76 26.66
C ILE A 426 -20.18 18.07 25.54
N ASN A 427 -21.17 17.20 25.36
CA ASN A 427 -22.22 17.44 24.37
C ASN A 427 -23.43 18.22 24.95
N ALA A 428 -24.31 18.68 24.08
CA ALA A 428 -25.48 19.47 24.47
C ALA A 428 -26.41 18.73 25.45
N LYS A 429 -26.62 17.42 25.26
CA LYS A 429 -27.47 16.61 26.16
C LYS A 429 -26.87 16.47 27.57
N ALA A 430 -25.55 16.29 27.67
CA ALA A 430 -24.87 16.23 28.97
C ALA A 430 -24.93 17.57 29.71
N LYS A 431 -24.76 18.70 29.01
CA LYS A 431 -24.95 20.04 29.58
C LYS A 431 -26.34 20.19 30.21
N SER A 432 -27.36 19.81 29.44
CA SER A 432 -28.75 19.85 29.90
C SER A 432 -28.99 18.97 31.12
N LEU A 433 -28.48 17.73 31.13
CA LEU A 433 -28.65 16.79 32.23
C LEU A 433 -27.91 17.22 33.49
N LEU A 434 -26.71 17.77 33.38
CA LEU A 434 -25.88 18.21 34.49
C LEU A 434 -26.21 19.65 34.94
N GLY A 435 -27.08 20.40 34.24
CA GLY A 435 -27.43 21.77 34.56
C GLY A 435 -26.30 22.77 34.30
N ILE A 436 -25.42 22.50 33.34
CA ILE A 436 -24.27 23.36 33.02
C ILE A 436 -24.70 24.40 32.01
N HIS A 437 -24.85 25.67 32.43
CA HIS A 437 -25.25 26.79 31.58
C HIS A 437 -24.05 27.46 30.89
N GLU A 438 -22.94 27.63 31.62
CA GLU A 438 -21.69 28.14 31.07
C GLU A 438 -20.63 27.06 31.21
N PHE A 439 -20.04 26.66 30.08
CA PHE A 439 -18.98 25.64 30.02
C PHE A 439 -17.66 26.28 29.62
N ARG A 440 -16.64 26.10 30.45
CA ARG A 440 -15.26 26.46 30.18
C ARG A 440 -14.40 25.21 30.17
N PRO A 441 -13.84 24.81 29.01
CA PRO A 441 -12.98 23.63 28.94
C PRO A 441 -11.84 23.71 29.96
N LYS A 442 -11.58 22.63 30.68
CA LYS A 442 -10.52 22.46 31.69
C LYS A 442 -10.65 23.32 32.95
N GLU A 443 -11.67 24.16 33.07
CA GLU A 443 -11.97 24.92 34.29
C GLU A 443 -13.16 24.33 35.09
N SER A 444 -13.93 23.42 34.46
CA SER A 444 -15.11 22.78 35.05
C SER A 444 -14.75 21.35 35.47
N CYS A 445 -14.84 21.05 36.77
CA CYS A 445 -14.61 19.71 37.33
C CYS A 445 -15.91 18.90 37.29
N ILE A 446 -15.89 17.66 36.80
CA ILE A 446 -17.09 16.81 36.76
C ILE A 446 -17.61 16.48 38.15
N LEU A 447 -16.72 16.42 39.14
CA LEU A 447 -17.06 16.10 40.53
C LEU A 447 -17.94 17.19 41.21
N ASP A 448 -17.98 18.39 40.67
CA ASP A 448 -18.85 19.47 41.12
C ASP A 448 -20.33 19.25 40.73
N TYR A 449 -20.57 18.45 39.70
CA TYR A 449 -21.90 18.20 39.12
C TYR A 449 -22.47 16.83 39.47
N ILE A 450 -21.62 15.87 39.87
CA ILE A 450 -22.02 14.52 40.26
C ILE A 450 -21.53 14.25 41.68
N LYS A 451 -22.45 14.16 42.62
CA LYS A 451 -22.11 13.95 44.04
C LYS A 451 -21.54 12.55 44.35
N ASP A 452 -21.97 11.56 43.58
CA ASP A 452 -21.48 10.17 43.68
C ASP A 452 -20.18 10.02 42.87
N ASN A 453 -19.13 10.64 43.36
CA ASN A 453 -17.86 10.82 42.66
C ASN A 453 -16.86 9.67 42.83
N GLU A 454 -17.13 8.74 43.73
CA GLU A 454 -16.26 7.57 43.98
C GLU A 454 -16.02 6.74 42.72
N ASP A 455 -17.02 6.67 41.86
CA ASP A 455 -16.95 5.92 40.59
C ASP A 455 -15.90 6.46 39.61
N PHE A 456 -15.75 7.78 39.48
CA PHE A 456 -14.72 8.38 38.66
C PHE A 456 -13.32 8.13 39.23
N ILE A 457 -13.20 8.16 40.56
CA ILE A 457 -11.96 7.87 41.29
C ILE A 457 -11.61 6.39 41.13
N GLU A 458 -12.60 5.49 41.29
CA GLU A 458 -12.40 4.05 41.13
C GLU A 458 -12.03 3.69 39.68
N ALA A 459 -12.69 4.28 38.68
CA ALA A 459 -12.39 4.06 37.26
C ALA A 459 -10.95 4.46 36.91
N LEU A 460 -10.46 5.57 37.48
CA LEU A 460 -9.10 6.05 37.24
C LEU A 460 -8.04 5.25 38.01
N THR A 461 -8.28 4.95 39.30
CA THR A 461 -7.26 4.36 40.17
C THR A 461 -7.15 2.85 40.05
N LYS A 462 -8.26 2.16 39.77
CA LYS A 462 -8.33 0.69 39.65
C LYS A 462 -8.46 0.20 38.20
N ASP A 463 -8.45 1.12 37.22
CA ASP A 463 -8.66 0.82 35.80
C ASP A 463 -9.92 -0.03 35.54
N LYS A 464 -10.98 0.23 36.30
CA LYS A 464 -12.22 -0.53 36.28
C LYS A 464 -13.32 0.27 35.62
N ASN A 465 -13.79 -0.20 34.49
CA ASN A 465 -14.95 0.38 33.83
C ASN A 465 -16.22 0.18 34.66
N ILE A 466 -17.04 1.23 34.74
CA ILE A 466 -18.33 1.22 35.42
C ILE A 466 -19.42 1.23 34.37
N TYR A 467 -20.41 0.37 34.53
CA TYR A 467 -21.50 0.25 33.59
C TYR A 467 -22.86 0.36 34.27
N SER A 468 -23.75 1.15 33.67
CA SER A 468 -25.17 1.21 33.99
C SER A 468 -25.51 1.52 35.45
N LYS A 469 -24.67 2.31 36.16
CA LYS A 469 -24.98 2.75 37.53
C LYS A 469 -26.06 3.84 37.50
N LYS A 470 -27.15 3.64 38.24
CA LYS A 470 -28.23 4.64 38.36
C LYS A 470 -27.85 5.70 39.39
N ILE A 471 -27.82 6.96 38.98
CA ILE A 471 -27.56 8.10 39.88
C ILE A 471 -28.62 9.19 39.68
N LYS A 472 -28.81 10.03 40.67
CA LYS A 472 -29.67 11.20 40.62
C LYS A 472 -28.82 12.45 40.49
N ILE A 473 -29.14 13.30 39.53
CA ILE A 473 -28.51 14.61 39.36
C ILE A 473 -29.38 15.67 40.04
N ASP A 474 -28.88 16.22 41.14
CA ASP A 474 -29.67 17.14 41.97
C ASP A 474 -29.99 18.45 41.26
N ALA A 475 -29.05 18.99 40.45
CA ALA A 475 -29.21 20.26 39.79
C ALA A 475 -30.43 20.31 38.81
N THR A 476 -30.74 19.18 38.19
CA THR A 476 -31.86 19.06 37.23
C THR A 476 -32.99 18.15 37.71
N ASN A 477 -32.83 17.55 38.90
CA ASN A 477 -33.71 16.51 39.47
C ASN A 477 -33.94 15.34 38.48
N SER A 478 -32.95 15.02 37.64
CA SER A 478 -33.00 13.97 36.63
C SER A 478 -32.35 12.67 37.14
N TYR A 479 -32.88 11.52 36.70
CA TYR A 479 -32.25 10.23 36.93
C TYR A 479 -31.48 9.82 35.69
N VAL A 480 -30.21 9.46 35.88
CA VAL A 480 -29.36 9.04 34.75
C VAL A 480 -28.72 7.68 35.04
N GLU A 481 -28.55 6.91 33.99
CA GLU A 481 -27.74 5.69 33.99
C GLU A 481 -26.33 6.06 33.51
N LEU A 482 -25.37 6.04 34.46
CA LEU A 482 -23.98 6.45 34.26
C LEU A 482 -23.13 5.24 33.86
N SER A 483 -22.35 5.38 32.79
CA SER A 483 -21.30 4.43 32.41
C SER A 483 -19.99 5.19 32.22
N ILE A 484 -18.89 4.71 32.81
CA ILE A 484 -17.56 5.33 32.74
C ILE A 484 -16.58 4.33 32.18
N THR A 485 -15.81 4.74 31.19
CA THR A 485 -14.74 3.94 30.57
C THR A 485 -13.44 4.73 30.60
N HIS A 486 -12.37 4.14 31.09
CA HIS A 486 -11.02 4.71 31.04
C HIS A 486 -10.32 4.34 29.73
N ILE A 487 -9.72 5.31 29.03
CA ILE A 487 -8.96 5.15 27.80
C ILE A 487 -7.47 5.37 28.12
N GLU A 488 -6.76 4.29 28.48
CA GLU A 488 -5.36 4.32 28.90
C GLU A 488 -4.44 5.08 27.94
N LYS A 489 -4.55 4.83 26.62
CA LYS A 489 -3.68 5.43 25.60
C LYS A 489 -3.72 6.96 25.57
N GLN A 490 -4.83 7.56 25.92
CA GLN A 490 -5.05 9.01 25.90
C GLN A 490 -5.12 9.59 27.31
N ASN A 491 -5.16 8.71 28.32
CA ASN A 491 -5.26 9.06 29.72
C ASN A 491 -6.45 9.99 30.01
N VAL A 492 -7.61 9.63 29.43
CA VAL A 492 -8.91 10.31 29.60
C VAL A 492 -9.98 9.31 29.99
N MET A 493 -11.01 9.79 30.66
CA MET A 493 -12.21 9.02 30.97
C MET A 493 -13.36 9.51 30.11
N PHE A 494 -14.15 8.59 29.60
CA PHE A 494 -15.32 8.82 28.80
C PHE A 494 -16.56 8.39 29.58
N ALA A 495 -17.45 9.32 29.87
CA ALA A 495 -18.68 9.06 30.62
C ALA A 495 -19.91 9.23 29.71
N ILE A 496 -20.81 8.25 29.76
CA ILE A 496 -22.13 8.29 29.11
C ILE A 496 -23.20 8.43 30.15
N LEU A 497 -24.05 9.41 29.97
CA LEU A 497 -25.20 9.75 30.81
C LEU A 497 -26.49 9.48 30.01
N LYS A 498 -27.14 8.36 30.30
CA LYS A 498 -28.43 8.03 29.67
C LYS A 498 -29.57 8.50 30.56
N ASP A 499 -30.44 9.35 30.03
CA ASP A 499 -31.62 9.83 30.73
C ASP A 499 -32.63 8.71 30.95
N ILE A 500 -32.92 8.40 32.19
CA ILE A 500 -33.90 7.39 32.60
C ILE A 500 -35.01 7.99 33.49
N THR A 501 -35.13 9.32 33.53
CA THR A 501 -36.06 10.02 34.42
C THR A 501 -37.50 9.57 34.20
N ASP A 502 -37.97 9.53 32.94
CA ASP A 502 -39.33 9.10 32.63
C ASP A 502 -39.58 7.66 33.05
N ARG A 503 -38.59 6.77 32.87
CA ARG A 503 -38.68 5.35 33.26
C ARG A 503 -38.78 5.21 34.78
N VAL A 504 -37.98 5.97 35.53
CA VAL A 504 -38.01 5.94 37.00
C VAL A 504 -39.34 6.50 37.51
N CYS A 505 -39.78 7.67 37.00
CA CYS A 505 -41.06 8.24 37.36
C CYS A 505 -42.24 7.34 37.03
N TYR A 506 -42.21 6.67 35.88
CA TYR A 506 -43.24 5.71 35.49
C TYR A 506 -43.27 4.53 36.47
N ASN A 507 -42.12 3.95 36.81
CA ASN A 507 -42.03 2.85 37.76
C ASN A 507 -42.49 3.27 39.15
N GLN A 508 -42.18 4.49 39.62
CA GLN A 508 -42.66 5.02 40.89
C GLN A 508 -44.19 5.12 40.88
N LYS A 509 -44.78 5.73 39.85
CA LYS A 509 -46.25 5.82 39.72
C LYS A 509 -46.90 4.45 39.66
N LEU A 510 -46.29 3.51 38.96
CA LEU A 510 -46.79 2.12 38.90
C LEU A 510 -46.78 1.45 40.28
N ASN A 511 -45.71 1.67 41.06
CA ASN A 511 -45.60 1.15 42.39
C ASN A 511 -46.61 1.82 43.35
N GLU A 512 -46.80 3.15 43.23
CA GLU A 512 -47.84 3.86 43.99
C GLU A 512 -49.23 3.30 43.68
N MET A 513 -49.58 3.13 42.38
CA MET A 513 -50.87 2.52 42.00
C MET A 513 -51.01 1.08 42.47
N LYS A 514 -49.91 0.29 42.48
CA LYS A 514 -49.94 -1.07 43.04
C LYS A 514 -50.23 -1.02 44.55
N LEU A 515 -49.58 -0.15 45.28
CA LEU A 515 -49.81 0.00 46.73
C LEU A 515 -51.23 0.47 47.03
N GLU A 516 -51.75 1.44 46.27
CA GLU A 516 -53.14 1.92 46.42
C GLU A 516 -54.15 0.82 46.06
N THR A 517 -53.85 0.03 45.03
CA THR A 517 -54.67 -1.12 44.66
C THR A 517 -54.70 -2.18 45.76
N ILE A 518 -53.55 -2.48 46.36
CA ILE A 518 -53.43 -3.42 47.48
C ILE A 518 -54.23 -2.89 48.68
N ALA A 519 -54.08 -1.60 49.03
CA ALA A 519 -54.81 -0.97 50.13
C ALA A 519 -56.35 -1.03 49.88
N THR A 520 -56.78 -0.68 48.67
CA THR A 520 -58.21 -0.74 48.29
C THR A 520 -58.74 -2.15 48.35
N THR A 521 -57.94 -3.13 47.85
CA THR A 521 -58.30 -4.54 47.89
C THR A 521 -58.40 -5.04 49.33
N ASP A 522 -57.49 -4.67 50.21
CA ASP A 522 -57.55 -4.99 51.67
C ASP A 522 -58.82 -4.42 52.35
N ASP A 523 -59.23 -3.19 51.95
CA ASP A 523 -60.46 -2.58 52.45
C ASP A 523 -61.72 -3.27 51.97
N VAL A 524 -61.74 -3.67 50.68
CA VAL A 524 -62.84 -4.46 50.11
C VAL A 524 -62.92 -5.84 50.79
N ILE A 525 -61.78 -6.52 50.97
CA ILE A 525 -61.70 -7.79 51.69
C ILE A 525 -62.22 -7.64 53.11
N LYS A 526 -61.82 -6.61 53.85
CA LYS A 526 -62.29 -6.33 55.22
C LYS A 526 -63.82 -6.09 55.26
N LYS A 527 -64.34 -5.29 54.32
CA LYS A 527 -65.78 -5.06 54.19
C LYS A 527 -66.53 -6.36 53.83
N GLN A 528 -66.07 -7.15 52.90
CA GLN A 528 -66.66 -8.43 52.51
C GLN A 528 -66.63 -9.42 53.73
N MET A 529 -65.49 -9.46 54.49
CA MET A 529 -65.38 -10.27 55.66
C MET A 529 -66.40 -9.84 56.71
N ARG A 530 -66.61 -8.51 56.93
CA ARG A 530 -67.58 -7.99 57.87
C ARG A 530 -69.01 -8.41 57.43
N VAL A 531 -69.36 -8.21 56.20
CA VAL A 531 -70.65 -8.64 55.65
C VAL A 531 -70.83 -10.18 55.73
N ALA A 532 -69.79 -10.94 55.44
CA ALA A 532 -69.81 -12.39 55.56
C ALA A 532 -69.96 -12.83 57.06
N GLN A 533 -69.33 -12.12 57.97
CA GLN A 533 -69.51 -12.37 59.40
C GLN A 533 -70.92 -11.98 59.93
N GLU A 534 -71.53 -10.91 59.41
CA GLU A 534 -72.92 -10.52 59.68
C GLU A 534 -73.90 -11.55 59.14
N ILE A 535 -73.67 -12.02 57.90
CA ILE A 535 -74.49 -13.08 57.26
C ILE A 535 -74.30 -14.42 58.00
N ALA A 536 -73.07 -14.76 58.41
CA ALA A 536 -72.80 -16.00 59.16
C ALA A 536 -73.38 -15.94 60.56
N SER A 537 -73.44 -14.77 61.20
CA SER A 537 -74.13 -14.53 62.46
C SER A 537 -75.63 -14.76 62.32
N LEU A 538 -76.22 -14.59 61.16
CA LEU A 538 -77.62 -14.78 60.85
C LEU A 538 -77.95 -16.22 60.39
N LEU A 539 -77.00 -16.98 59.81
CA LEU A 539 -77.20 -18.26 59.13
C LEU A 539 -76.43 -19.47 59.74
N GLY A 540 -75.61 -19.30 60.75
CA GLY A 540 -75.09 -20.39 61.63
C GLY A 540 -74.21 -21.45 60.99
N GLU A 541 -73.63 -21.30 59.84
CA GLU A 541 -72.59 -22.22 59.29
C GLU A 541 -71.83 -21.65 58.05
N THR A 542 -70.50 -21.85 57.97
CA THR A 542 -69.58 -21.73 56.82
C THR A 542 -68.61 -20.52 56.73
N THR A 543 -68.05 -20.10 57.88
CA THR A 543 -67.09 -18.95 57.84
C THR A 543 -65.61 -19.31 57.79
N ALA A 544 -65.22 -20.58 57.93
CA ALA A 544 -63.78 -20.96 57.99
C ALA A 544 -63.12 -21.06 56.60
N GLU A 545 -63.81 -21.57 55.61
CA GLU A 545 -63.23 -21.78 54.27
C GLU A 545 -63.02 -20.48 53.49
N THR A 546 -63.97 -19.53 53.60
CA THR A 546 -63.86 -18.21 52.93
C THR A 546 -62.72 -17.37 53.52
N LYS A 547 -62.47 -17.47 54.78
CA LYS A 547 -61.36 -16.80 55.48
C LYS A 547 -59.98 -17.32 55.02
N VAL A 548 -59.85 -18.64 54.84
CA VAL A 548 -58.62 -19.29 54.34
C VAL A 548 -58.33 -18.90 52.87
N ALA A 549 -59.35 -18.85 52.01
CA ALA A 549 -59.20 -18.46 50.63
C ALA A 549 -58.76 -16.98 50.49
N LEU A 550 -59.36 -16.06 51.26
CA LEU A 550 -59.01 -14.64 51.21
C LEU A 550 -57.60 -14.36 51.79
N VAL A 551 -57.15 -15.08 52.84
CA VAL A 551 -55.78 -15.01 53.34
C VAL A 551 -54.77 -15.55 52.34
N LYS A 552 -55.07 -16.61 51.56
CA LYS A 552 -54.24 -17.09 50.49
C LYS A 552 -54.10 -16.05 49.39
N LEU A 553 -55.21 -15.40 48.98
CA LEU A 553 -55.19 -14.34 47.97
C LEU A 553 -54.29 -13.15 48.40
N LYS A 554 -54.38 -12.74 49.66
CA LYS A 554 -53.54 -11.70 50.24
C LYS A 554 -52.04 -12.08 50.22
N LYS A 555 -51.72 -13.34 50.47
CA LYS A 555 -50.36 -13.84 50.49
C LYS A 555 -49.77 -13.85 49.05
N MET A 556 -50.54 -14.29 48.05
CA MET A 556 -50.16 -14.27 46.63
C MET A 556 -49.93 -12.84 46.10
N LEU A 557 -50.70 -11.84 46.55
CA LEU A 557 -50.51 -10.44 46.15
C LEU A 557 -49.26 -9.80 46.78
N ASN A 558 -48.84 -10.26 47.97
CA ASN A 558 -47.61 -9.78 48.62
C ASN A 558 -46.33 -10.49 48.13
N GLU A 559 -46.41 -11.79 47.76
CA GLU A 559 -45.28 -12.56 47.24
C GLU A 559 -44.82 -12.10 45.84
N ASN A 560 -45.68 -11.42 45.05
CA ASN A 560 -45.30 -10.83 43.75
C ASN A 560 -44.53 -9.50 43.90
N ASN A 561 -44.28 -8.99 45.08
CA ASN A 561 -43.53 -7.75 45.35
C ASN A 561 -42.06 -7.96 45.80
N GLU A 562 -41.59 -9.19 46.03
CA GLU A 562 -40.22 -9.50 46.46
C GLU A 562 -39.32 -10.03 45.34
N GLY A 563 -39.79 -9.99 44.09
CA GLY A 563 -39.10 -10.57 42.93
C GLY A 563 -38.75 -9.58 41.79
N GLU A 564 -38.30 -8.33 42.05
CA GLU A 564 -37.62 -7.46 41.09
C GLU A 564 -36.49 -6.66 41.73
#